data_a61f0c2c31a3b595852620f384225b55
#
_entry.id   a61f0c2c31a3b595852620f384225b55
#
_cell.length_a   1.000
_cell.length_b   1.000
_cell.length_c   1.000
_cell.angle_alpha   90.00
_cell.angle_beta   90.00
_cell.angle_gamma   90.00
#
_symmetry.space_group_name_H-M   'P 1'
#
loop_
_entity.id
_entity.type
_entity.pdbx_description
1 polymer ?
#
loop_
_entity_poly.entity_id
_entity_poly.type
_entity_poly.pdbx_seq_one_letter_code
_entity_poly.pdbx_strand_id
1 'polypeptide(L)'
;TRQYDGGFRLHTDEGVEVHQFAKLGVFAESIVVPQQACYPMPDDVPMEVGALIGCSVTTGVGGVINQPGMRAGMTVAVIGAGGVGLNAIQGAKLVNAAKIIAVDIHDHKLEFAYKFGATDVINSKDQDPIAAIQELTDDGVDFAFDTFGHKITTEQAYKATRKGGTTVVVGLAPDGMGADIPLVELVRNQKTLVGSYYGSASPHETFGKLLEFYRQGRIDVGGM
;
A
#
# COMPACT_ATOMS: atom_id res chain seq x y z
N THR A 1 4.02 -9.76 -18.99
CA THR A 1 5.10 -8.98 -19.65
C THR A 1 6.09 -9.90 -20.35
N ARG A 2 6.66 -9.45 -21.46
CA ARG A 2 7.76 -10.11 -22.17
C ARG A 2 9.06 -9.97 -21.38
N GLN A 3 9.98 -10.91 -21.57
CA GLN A 3 11.32 -10.82 -21.03
C GLN A 3 12.15 -9.68 -21.67
N TYR A 4 13.34 -9.41 -21.18
CA TYR A 4 14.22 -8.36 -21.72
C TYR A 4 14.65 -8.61 -23.17
N ASP A 5 14.70 -9.88 -23.59
CA ASP A 5 14.95 -10.31 -24.97
C ASP A 5 13.70 -10.28 -25.88
N GLY A 6 12.56 -9.84 -25.35
CA GLY A 6 11.28 -9.77 -26.05
C GLY A 6 10.50 -11.08 -26.10
N GLY A 7 11.04 -12.18 -25.58
CA GLY A 7 10.41 -13.50 -25.59
C GLY A 7 9.53 -13.78 -24.37
N PHE A 8 8.90 -14.97 -24.39
CA PHE A 8 8.16 -15.56 -23.28
C PHE A 8 8.92 -16.82 -22.81
N ARG A 9 8.94 -17.06 -21.51
CA ARG A 9 9.58 -18.23 -20.90
C ARG A 9 8.60 -19.34 -20.59
N LEU A 10 7.31 -18.99 -20.49
CA LEU A 10 6.24 -19.94 -20.16
C LEU A 10 5.30 -20.07 -21.33
N HIS A 11 4.88 -21.30 -21.60
CA HIS A 11 3.89 -21.64 -22.60
C HIS A 11 2.93 -22.69 -22.02
N THR A 12 1.69 -22.74 -22.51
CA THR A 12 0.81 -23.87 -22.23
C THR A 12 1.28 -25.10 -23.02
N ASP A 13 0.70 -26.28 -22.72
CA ASP A 13 0.97 -27.50 -23.48
C ASP A 13 0.63 -27.38 -24.97
N GLU A 14 -0.32 -26.49 -25.30
CA GLU A 14 -0.68 -26.17 -26.70
C GLU A 14 0.23 -25.10 -27.33
N GLY A 15 1.28 -24.64 -26.62
CA GLY A 15 2.25 -23.68 -27.13
C GLY A 15 1.81 -22.20 -27.05
N VAL A 16 0.73 -21.90 -26.32
CA VAL A 16 0.27 -20.51 -26.12
C VAL A 16 1.20 -19.77 -25.17
N GLU A 17 1.64 -18.58 -25.55
CA GLU A 17 2.49 -17.73 -24.74
C GLU A 17 1.80 -17.29 -23.44
N VAL A 18 2.43 -17.55 -22.28
CA VAL A 18 1.93 -17.15 -20.96
C VAL A 18 2.67 -15.91 -20.47
N HIS A 19 1.91 -14.84 -20.24
CA HIS A 19 2.44 -13.59 -19.76
C HIS A 19 2.85 -13.68 -18.29
N GLN A 20 4.08 -13.29 -17.98
CA GLN A 20 4.61 -13.24 -16.62
C GLN A 20 4.40 -11.84 -16.02
N PHE A 21 3.94 -11.77 -14.77
CA PHE A 21 3.90 -10.52 -14.02
C PHE A 21 5.33 -10.10 -13.64
N ALA A 22 5.65 -8.83 -13.86
CA ALA A 22 6.99 -8.25 -13.57
C ALA A 22 8.16 -9.06 -14.17
N LYS A 23 7.94 -9.81 -15.27
CA LYS A 23 8.92 -10.71 -15.91
C LYS A 23 9.33 -11.91 -15.03
N LEU A 24 8.56 -12.22 -14.00
CA LEU A 24 8.83 -13.31 -13.06
C LEU A 24 7.78 -14.41 -13.20
N GLY A 25 8.22 -15.66 -13.01
CA GLY A 25 7.37 -16.85 -12.86
C GLY A 25 8.01 -17.69 -11.76
N VAL A 26 7.50 -17.51 -10.52
CA VAL A 26 8.19 -17.99 -9.31
C VAL A 26 7.59 -19.28 -8.71
N PHE A 27 6.48 -19.77 -9.24
CA PHE A 27 5.93 -21.09 -8.86
C PHE A 27 6.65 -22.20 -9.62
N ALA A 28 7.96 -22.36 -9.35
CA ALA A 28 8.84 -23.34 -9.96
C ALA A 28 9.99 -23.68 -9.01
N GLU A 29 10.53 -24.90 -9.11
CA GLU A 29 11.69 -25.36 -8.33
C GLU A 29 12.95 -24.56 -8.65
N SER A 30 13.08 -24.05 -9.89
CA SER A 30 14.19 -23.24 -10.35
C SER A 30 13.69 -22.12 -11.25
N ILE A 31 14.24 -20.93 -11.07
CA ILE A 31 13.88 -19.74 -11.85
C ILE A 31 15.13 -19.05 -12.37
N VAL A 32 15.00 -18.41 -13.54
CA VAL A 32 16.03 -17.52 -14.09
C VAL A 32 15.52 -16.10 -14.02
N VAL A 33 16.22 -15.26 -13.26
CA VAL A 33 15.86 -13.85 -13.06
C VAL A 33 17.07 -12.95 -13.28
N PRO A 34 16.86 -11.68 -13.65
CA PRO A 34 17.95 -10.71 -13.71
C PRO A 34 18.58 -10.51 -12.31
N GLN A 35 19.88 -10.42 -12.23
CA GLN A 35 20.60 -10.20 -10.97
C GLN A 35 20.05 -8.96 -10.21
N GLN A 36 19.66 -7.92 -10.92
CA GLN A 36 19.10 -6.70 -10.35
C GLN A 36 17.74 -6.90 -9.66
N ALA A 37 17.04 -8.00 -9.95
CA ALA A 37 15.79 -8.37 -9.29
C ALA A 37 16.01 -9.19 -8.00
N CYS A 38 17.26 -9.54 -7.69
CA CYS A 38 17.62 -10.30 -6.50
C CYS A 38 18.08 -9.36 -5.38
N TYR A 39 17.59 -9.64 -4.18
CA TYR A 39 18.06 -9.02 -2.95
C TYR A 39 18.59 -10.14 -2.02
N PRO A 40 19.82 -10.07 -1.54
CA PRO A 40 20.37 -11.09 -0.63
C PRO A 40 19.56 -11.09 0.68
N MET A 41 18.96 -12.23 1.02
CA MET A 41 18.29 -12.38 2.30
C MET A 41 19.31 -12.69 3.39
N PRO A 42 19.28 -11.97 4.52
CA PRO A 42 20.10 -12.31 5.67
C PRO A 42 19.64 -13.62 6.32
N ASP A 43 20.59 -14.43 6.79
CA ASP A 43 20.35 -15.77 7.36
C ASP A 43 19.47 -15.74 8.64
N ASP A 44 19.42 -14.61 9.33
CA ASP A 44 18.64 -14.40 10.55
C ASP A 44 17.17 -14.02 10.30
N VAL A 45 16.77 -13.87 9.04
CA VAL A 45 15.39 -13.50 8.65
C VAL A 45 14.66 -14.71 8.07
N PRO A 46 13.50 -15.11 8.62
CA PRO A 46 12.70 -16.20 8.05
C PRO A 46 12.29 -15.92 6.60
N MET A 47 12.27 -16.96 5.78
CA MET A 47 11.95 -16.84 4.35
C MET A 47 10.54 -16.31 4.10
N GLU A 48 9.59 -16.64 4.97
CA GLU A 48 8.20 -16.14 4.93
C GLU A 48 8.15 -14.62 5.09
N VAL A 49 8.97 -14.09 5.99
CA VAL A 49 9.12 -12.63 6.19
C VAL A 49 9.71 -11.99 4.95
N GLY A 50 10.75 -12.60 4.38
CA GLY A 50 11.35 -12.15 3.13
C GLY A 50 10.35 -12.10 1.96
N ALA A 51 9.51 -13.11 1.84
CA ALA A 51 8.47 -13.18 0.82
C ALA A 51 7.47 -12.00 0.94
N LEU A 52 7.05 -11.65 2.15
CA LEU A 52 6.14 -10.53 2.41
C LEU A 52 6.81 -9.18 2.22
N ILE A 53 8.09 -9.04 2.63
CA ILE A 53 8.88 -7.83 2.38
C ILE A 53 9.01 -7.58 0.87
N GLY A 54 9.15 -8.61 0.06
CA GLY A 54 9.23 -8.52 -1.39
C GLY A 54 8.00 -7.92 -2.08
N CYS A 55 6.87 -7.73 -1.41
CA CYS A 55 5.67 -7.16 -2.01
C CYS A 55 4.87 -6.28 -1.04
N SER A 56 4.03 -6.89 -0.18
CA SER A 56 3.04 -6.16 0.61
C SER A 56 3.66 -5.18 1.61
N VAL A 57 4.75 -5.56 2.26
CA VAL A 57 5.45 -4.70 3.23
C VAL A 57 6.10 -3.50 2.53
N THR A 58 6.82 -3.75 1.45
CA THR A 58 7.44 -2.67 0.65
C THR A 58 6.40 -1.72 0.10
N THR A 59 5.31 -2.25 -0.44
CA THR A 59 4.23 -1.43 -1.00
C THR A 59 3.54 -0.60 0.08
N GLY A 60 3.18 -1.20 1.21
CA GLY A 60 2.42 -0.54 2.27
C GLY A 60 3.29 0.39 3.13
N VAL A 61 4.31 -0.15 3.81
CA VAL A 61 5.21 0.66 4.65
C VAL A 61 5.95 1.69 3.81
N GLY A 62 6.55 1.27 2.69
CA GLY A 62 7.28 2.15 1.78
C GLY A 62 6.38 3.23 1.19
N GLY A 63 5.13 2.87 0.82
CA GLY A 63 4.13 3.81 0.31
C GLY A 63 3.82 4.96 1.27
N VAL A 64 4.03 4.78 2.56
CA VAL A 64 3.85 5.82 3.58
C VAL A 64 5.15 6.56 3.87
N ILE A 65 6.21 5.83 4.25
CA ILE A 65 7.45 6.48 4.73
C ILE A 65 8.21 7.25 3.66
N ASN A 66 7.97 6.94 2.39
CA ASN A 66 8.61 7.59 1.25
C ASN A 66 7.74 8.71 0.63
N GLN A 67 6.55 9.00 1.21
CA GLN A 67 5.75 10.13 0.70
C GLN A 67 6.34 11.47 1.10
N PRO A 68 6.55 12.36 0.13
CA PRO A 68 7.01 13.72 0.43
C PRO A 68 6.04 14.44 1.36
N GLY A 69 6.56 15.06 2.41
CA GLY A 69 5.76 15.83 3.37
C GLY A 69 5.11 15.01 4.48
N MET A 70 5.18 13.68 4.45
CA MET A 70 4.73 12.83 5.57
C MET A 70 5.63 13.05 6.78
N ARG A 71 5.05 13.32 7.95
CA ARG A 71 5.79 13.61 9.19
C ARG A 71 4.97 13.28 10.44
N ALA A 72 5.65 13.24 11.57
CA ALA A 72 5.03 13.02 12.88
C ALA A 72 3.90 14.02 13.17
N GLY A 73 2.86 13.57 13.84
CA GLY A 73 1.71 14.37 14.24
C GLY A 73 0.62 14.50 13.19
N MET A 74 0.81 13.99 11.98
CA MET A 74 -0.20 14.01 10.90
C MET A 74 -1.30 12.97 11.11
N THR A 75 -2.44 13.21 10.49
CA THR A 75 -3.58 12.30 10.44
C THR A 75 -3.57 11.50 9.14
N VAL A 76 -3.83 10.20 9.23
CA VAL A 76 -3.78 9.25 8.12
C VAL A 76 -5.06 8.43 8.06
N ALA A 77 -5.64 8.29 6.88
CA ALA A 77 -6.66 7.29 6.59
C ALA A 77 -6.13 6.23 5.63
N VAL A 78 -6.44 4.97 5.88
CA VAL A 78 -6.11 3.84 5.01
C VAL A 78 -7.39 3.14 4.59
N ILE A 79 -7.72 3.25 3.31
CA ILE A 79 -8.91 2.62 2.72
C ILE A 79 -8.53 1.25 2.18
N GLY A 80 -9.06 0.20 2.84
CA GLY A 80 -8.70 -1.20 2.64
C GLY A 80 -7.70 -1.69 3.70
N ALA A 81 -8.12 -2.62 4.55
CA ALA A 81 -7.28 -3.23 5.60
C ALA A 81 -6.81 -4.66 5.21
N GLY A 82 -6.43 -4.85 3.94
CA GLY A 82 -5.72 -6.04 3.47
C GLY A 82 -4.22 -5.99 3.77
N GLY A 83 -3.42 -6.93 3.25
CA GLY A 83 -1.98 -7.01 3.52
C GLY A 83 -1.21 -5.70 3.24
N VAL A 84 -1.52 -5.00 2.14
CA VAL A 84 -0.92 -3.68 1.84
C VAL A 84 -1.41 -2.62 2.82
N GLY A 85 -2.72 -2.60 3.13
CA GLY A 85 -3.31 -1.62 4.06
C GLY A 85 -2.79 -1.78 5.48
N LEU A 86 -2.67 -3.00 6.01
CA LEU A 86 -2.07 -3.26 7.31
C LEU A 86 -0.62 -2.76 7.38
N ASN A 87 0.13 -2.93 6.30
CA ASN A 87 1.49 -2.40 6.19
C ASN A 87 1.53 -0.88 6.07
N ALA A 88 0.56 -0.26 5.39
CA ALA A 88 0.43 1.20 5.39
C ALA A 88 0.12 1.75 6.79
N ILE A 89 -0.73 1.06 7.57
CA ILE A 89 -1.00 1.39 8.98
C ILE A 89 0.28 1.32 9.81
N GLN A 90 1.09 0.27 9.66
CA GLN A 90 2.40 0.18 10.31
C GLN A 90 3.35 1.29 9.87
N GLY A 91 3.37 1.63 8.58
CA GLY A 91 4.12 2.77 8.05
C GLY A 91 3.72 4.08 8.70
N ALA A 92 2.42 4.34 8.87
CA ALA A 92 1.90 5.51 9.55
C ALA A 92 2.30 5.55 11.04
N LYS A 93 2.30 4.40 11.72
CA LYS A 93 2.80 4.26 13.09
C LYS A 93 4.31 4.53 13.17
N LEU A 94 5.11 4.04 12.22
CA LEU A 94 6.55 4.28 12.16
C LEU A 94 6.91 5.76 12.05
N VAL A 95 6.14 6.56 11.32
CA VAL A 95 6.34 8.01 11.20
C VAL A 95 5.68 8.81 12.31
N ASN A 96 5.14 8.12 13.34
CA ASN A 96 4.45 8.74 14.48
C ASN A 96 3.25 9.62 14.04
N ALA A 97 2.40 9.14 13.16
CA ALA A 97 1.12 9.77 12.86
C ALA A 97 0.29 9.90 14.14
N ALA A 98 -0.37 11.03 14.34
CA ALA A 98 -1.17 11.28 15.54
C ALA A 98 -2.48 10.51 15.53
N LYS A 99 -3.04 10.26 14.34
CA LYS A 99 -4.26 9.48 14.15
C LYS A 99 -4.13 8.61 12.92
N ILE A 100 -4.51 7.33 13.03
CA ILE A 100 -4.44 6.34 11.96
C ILE A 100 -5.81 5.66 11.88
N ILE A 101 -6.58 6.01 10.86
CA ILE A 101 -7.94 5.54 10.66
C ILE A 101 -7.94 4.46 9.59
N ALA A 102 -8.33 3.23 9.93
CA ALA A 102 -8.50 2.15 8.98
C ALA A 102 -9.96 2.02 8.54
N VAL A 103 -10.18 1.87 7.25
CA VAL A 103 -11.49 1.67 6.64
C VAL A 103 -11.52 0.35 5.89
N ASP A 104 -12.47 -0.52 6.19
CA ASP A 104 -12.74 -1.77 5.45
C ASP A 104 -14.23 -2.11 5.56
N ILE A 105 -14.66 -3.12 4.81
CA ILE A 105 -16.02 -3.66 4.86
C ILE A 105 -16.12 -4.93 5.73
N HIS A 106 -15.04 -5.39 6.33
CA HIS A 106 -14.95 -6.64 7.09
C HIS A 106 -14.45 -6.39 8.51
N ASP A 107 -15.25 -6.68 9.51
CA ASP A 107 -14.93 -6.45 10.94
C ASP A 107 -13.63 -7.15 11.37
N HIS A 108 -13.42 -8.41 10.97
CA HIS A 108 -12.20 -9.14 11.31
C HIS A 108 -10.92 -8.45 10.82
N LYS A 109 -10.96 -7.76 9.67
CA LYS A 109 -9.82 -6.97 9.17
C LYS A 109 -9.62 -5.68 9.97
N LEU A 110 -10.71 -5.09 10.43
CA LEU A 110 -10.67 -3.90 11.28
C LEU A 110 -10.11 -4.22 12.67
N GLU A 111 -10.42 -5.41 13.22
CA GLU A 111 -9.79 -5.91 14.44
C GLU A 111 -8.27 -6.09 14.26
N PHE A 112 -7.84 -6.62 13.11
CA PHE A 112 -6.43 -6.71 12.76
C PHE A 112 -5.79 -5.32 12.62
N ALA A 113 -6.47 -4.35 12.02
CA ALA A 113 -5.96 -3.00 11.87
C ALA A 113 -5.57 -2.37 13.21
N TYR A 114 -6.35 -2.59 14.27
CA TYR A 114 -5.99 -2.15 15.63
C TYR A 114 -4.67 -2.79 16.12
N LYS A 115 -4.49 -4.10 15.92
CA LYS A 115 -3.25 -4.80 16.31
C LYS A 115 -2.02 -4.22 15.62
N PHE A 116 -2.18 -3.78 14.36
CA PHE A 116 -1.10 -3.20 13.56
C PHE A 116 -0.90 -1.70 13.75
N GLY A 117 -1.75 -1.03 14.55
CA GLY A 117 -1.52 0.33 14.98
C GLY A 117 -2.54 1.37 14.54
N ALA A 118 -3.68 0.97 13.99
CA ALA A 118 -4.79 1.88 13.78
C ALA A 118 -5.28 2.43 15.13
N THR A 119 -5.57 3.72 15.19
CA THR A 119 -6.16 4.36 16.38
C THR A 119 -7.68 4.28 16.35
N ASP A 120 -8.25 4.28 15.15
CA ASP A 120 -9.68 4.25 14.89
C ASP A 120 -9.96 3.33 13.70
N VAL A 121 -11.15 2.72 13.67
CA VAL A 121 -11.58 1.90 12.54
C VAL A 121 -13.00 2.24 12.13
N ILE A 122 -13.29 2.12 10.84
CA ILE A 122 -14.59 2.42 10.26
C ILE A 122 -15.02 1.26 9.37
N ASN A 123 -16.16 0.63 9.68
CA ASN A 123 -16.81 -0.31 8.77
C ASN A 123 -17.66 0.48 7.77
N SER A 124 -17.23 0.52 6.51
CA SER A 124 -17.92 1.27 5.46
C SER A 124 -19.19 0.60 4.93
N LYS A 125 -19.60 -0.56 5.46
CA LYS A 125 -20.94 -1.12 5.26
C LYS A 125 -21.96 -0.48 6.19
N ASP A 126 -21.53 -0.07 7.38
CA ASP A 126 -22.43 0.36 8.44
C ASP A 126 -22.63 1.88 8.47
N GLN A 127 -21.65 2.62 7.92
CA GLN A 127 -21.69 4.08 7.91
C GLN A 127 -20.92 4.67 6.71
N ASP A 128 -21.17 5.93 6.39
CA ASP A 128 -20.39 6.67 5.40
C ASP A 128 -18.97 6.92 5.93
N PRO A 129 -17.93 6.34 5.30
CA PRO A 129 -16.57 6.49 5.78
C PRO A 129 -16.04 7.93 5.68
N ILE A 130 -16.54 8.72 4.73
CA ILE A 130 -16.11 10.11 4.55
C ILE A 130 -16.60 10.96 5.72
N ALA A 131 -17.88 10.88 6.03
CA ALA A 131 -18.47 11.60 7.15
C ALA A 131 -17.83 11.20 8.49
N ALA A 132 -17.60 9.89 8.70
CA ALA A 132 -16.95 9.38 9.90
C ALA A 132 -15.49 9.86 10.04
N ILE A 133 -14.70 9.88 8.94
CA ILE A 133 -13.35 10.43 8.96
C ILE A 133 -13.36 11.93 9.28
N GLN A 134 -14.26 12.68 8.68
CA GLN A 134 -14.39 14.12 8.93
C GLN A 134 -14.73 14.42 10.39
N GLU A 135 -15.63 13.65 10.99
CA GLU A 135 -15.97 13.77 12.42
C GLU A 135 -14.76 13.49 13.34
N LEU A 136 -13.93 12.49 12.97
CA LEU A 136 -12.74 12.13 13.74
C LEU A 136 -11.57 13.12 13.60
N THR A 137 -11.55 13.99 12.57
CA THR A 137 -10.35 14.71 12.15
C THR A 137 -10.50 16.21 11.90
N ASP A 138 -11.65 16.80 12.16
CA ASP A 138 -11.87 18.23 11.88
C ASP A 138 -11.63 18.59 10.40
N ASP A 139 -12.50 18.09 9.49
CA ASP A 139 -12.52 18.32 8.03
C ASP A 139 -11.64 17.40 7.15
N GLY A 140 -11.15 16.27 7.67
CA GLY A 140 -10.44 15.26 6.91
C GLY A 140 -8.98 15.02 7.33
N VAL A 141 -8.33 14.07 6.65
CA VAL A 141 -6.95 13.65 6.99
C VAL A 141 -5.90 14.39 6.16
N ASP A 142 -4.68 14.47 6.71
CA ASP A 142 -3.50 14.96 5.98
C ASP A 142 -3.15 14.05 4.79
N PHE A 143 -3.18 12.74 5.01
CA PHE A 143 -2.92 11.73 4.00
C PHE A 143 -4.00 10.65 3.98
N ALA A 144 -4.56 10.37 2.81
CA ALA A 144 -5.46 9.24 2.60
C ALA A 144 -4.86 8.26 1.60
N PHE A 145 -4.71 7.00 1.99
CA PHE A 145 -4.15 5.91 1.17
C PHE A 145 -5.27 5.01 0.67
N ASP A 146 -5.45 4.92 -0.65
CA ASP A 146 -6.26 3.87 -1.27
C ASP A 146 -5.39 2.65 -1.54
N THR A 147 -5.54 1.61 -0.73
CA THR A 147 -4.77 0.36 -0.86
C THR A 147 -5.55 -0.77 -1.54
N PHE A 148 -6.79 -0.50 -1.95
CA PHE A 148 -7.62 -1.45 -2.67
C PHE A 148 -7.54 -1.28 -4.19
N GLY A 149 -7.59 -0.04 -4.69
CA GLY A 149 -7.49 0.26 -6.11
C GLY A 149 -8.82 0.06 -6.86
N HIS A 150 -9.86 0.76 -6.45
CA HIS A 150 -11.14 0.76 -7.13
C HIS A 150 -11.69 2.19 -7.20
N LYS A 151 -12.50 2.48 -8.24
CA LYS A 151 -13.13 3.79 -8.40
C LYS A 151 -13.68 4.36 -7.08
N ILE A 152 -14.49 3.57 -6.40
CA ILE A 152 -15.16 3.99 -5.15
C ILE A 152 -14.14 4.31 -4.06
N THR A 153 -13.14 3.46 -3.84
CA THR A 153 -12.16 3.64 -2.76
C THR A 153 -11.21 4.79 -3.04
N THR A 154 -10.83 5.01 -4.31
CA THR A 154 -10.04 6.18 -4.72
C THR A 154 -10.82 7.48 -4.49
N GLU A 155 -12.11 7.52 -4.86
CA GLU A 155 -12.96 8.69 -4.63
C GLU A 155 -13.21 8.94 -3.14
N GLN A 156 -13.38 7.88 -2.33
CA GLN A 156 -13.49 7.98 -0.86
C GLN A 156 -12.21 8.55 -0.26
N ALA A 157 -11.04 8.04 -0.64
CA ALA A 157 -9.75 8.54 -0.18
C ALA A 157 -9.59 10.03 -0.53
N TYR A 158 -9.94 10.41 -1.77
CA TYR A 158 -9.86 11.80 -2.21
C TYR A 158 -10.79 12.74 -1.39
N LYS A 159 -12.03 12.33 -1.14
CA LYS A 159 -13.00 13.10 -0.38
C LYS A 159 -12.65 13.18 1.11
N ALA A 160 -12.06 12.12 1.67
CA ALA A 160 -11.62 12.06 3.05
C ALA A 160 -10.36 12.93 3.33
N THR A 161 -9.63 13.33 2.29
CA THR A 161 -8.45 14.18 2.41
C THR A 161 -8.86 15.64 2.64
N ARG A 162 -8.26 16.30 3.66
CA ARG A 162 -8.52 17.71 3.96
C ARG A 162 -7.98 18.66 2.87
N LYS A 163 -8.30 19.95 2.97
CA LYS A 163 -7.68 20.99 2.15
C LYS A 163 -6.16 21.01 2.36
N GLY A 164 -5.41 21.09 1.29
CA GLY A 164 -3.95 21.01 1.28
C GLY A 164 -3.37 19.62 1.57
N GLY A 165 -4.22 18.59 1.75
CA GLY A 165 -3.80 17.23 2.01
C GLY A 165 -3.49 16.43 0.74
N THR A 166 -3.02 15.20 0.93
CA THR A 166 -2.57 14.31 -0.15
C THR A 166 -3.32 12.99 -0.16
N THR A 167 -3.89 12.66 -1.30
CA THR A 167 -4.45 11.33 -1.59
C THR A 167 -3.41 10.50 -2.31
N VAL A 168 -3.12 9.31 -1.80
CA VAL A 168 -2.13 8.37 -2.37
C VAL A 168 -2.84 7.12 -2.87
N VAL A 169 -2.82 6.89 -4.17
CA VAL A 169 -3.38 5.69 -4.78
C VAL A 169 -2.29 4.62 -4.87
N VAL A 170 -2.46 3.54 -4.14
CA VAL A 170 -1.52 2.42 -4.01
C VAL A 170 -2.05 1.17 -4.70
N GLY A 171 -3.34 0.91 -4.55
CA GLY A 171 -4.01 -0.23 -5.15
C GLY A 171 -4.07 -0.14 -6.67
N LEU A 172 -3.87 -1.26 -7.35
CA LEU A 172 -3.94 -1.33 -8.81
C LEU A 172 -5.37 -1.61 -9.24
N ALA A 173 -6.00 -0.64 -9.86
CA ALA A 173 -7.31 -0.81 -10.49
C ALA A 173 -7.20 -1.65 -11.77
N PRO A 174 -8.29 -2.34 -12.20
CA PRO A 174 -8.37 -2.95 -13.51
C PRO A 174 -8.14 -1.93 -14.64
N ASP A 175 -7.57 -2.40 -15.75
CA ASP A 175 -7.32 -1.56 -16.92
C ASP A 175 -8.64 -0.90 -17.40
N GLY A 176 -8.56 0.39 -17.67
CA GLY A 176 -9.70 1.20 -18.12
C GLY A 176 -10.61 1.73 -17.00
N MET A 177 -10.39 1.33 -15.75
CA MET A 177 -11.13 1.92 -14.61
C MET A 177 -10.52 3.27 -14.23
N GLY A 178 -11.33 4.32 -14.25
CA GLY A 178 -10.98 5.65 -13.76
C GLY A 178 -11.76 6.04 -12.52
N ALA A 179 -11.36 7.12 -11.85
CA ALA A 179 -12.08 7.73 -10.74
C ALA A 179 -12.51 9.16 -11.12
N ASP A 180 -13.68 9.60 -10.62
CA ASP A 180 -14.17 10.94 -10.86
C ASP A 180 -13.60 11.91 -9.82
N ILE A 181 -12.62 12.71 -10.24
CA ILE A 181 -11.98 13.72 -9.39
C ILE A 181 -12.43 15.11 -9.84
N PRO A 182 -13.20 15.85 -9.00
CA PRO A 182 -13.67 17.18 -9.35
C PRO A 182 -12.49 18.17 -9.45
N LEU A 183 -12.11 18.56 -10.67
CA LEU A 183 -10.93 19.42 -10.92
C LEU A 183 -11.03 20.79 -10.22
N VAL A 184 -12.23 21.36 -10.14
CA VAL A 184 -12.43 22.63 -9.43
C VAL A 184 -12.14 22.48 -7.93
N GLU A 185 -12.53 21.36 -7.34
CA GLU A 185 -12.24 21.07 -5.93
C GLU A 185 -10.76 20.81 -5.72
N LEU A 186 -10.13 20.01 -6.58
CA LEU A 186 -8.68 19.76 -6.56
C LEU A 186 -7.89 21.06 -6.50
N VAL A 187 -8.22 22.02 -7.39
CA VAL A 187 -7.54 23.31 -7.50
C VAL A 187 -7.85 24.23 -6.31
N ARG A 188 -9.15 24.44 -6.00
CA ARG A 188 -9.55 25.36 -4.94
C ARG A 188 -9.13 24.94 -3.54
N ASN A 189 -9.08 23.63 -3.30
CA ASN A 189 -8.66 23.06 -2.03
C ASN A 189 -7.17 22.71 -2.00
N GLN A 190 -6.41 22.97 -3.06
CA GLN A 190 -4.97 22.69 -3.17
C GLN A 190 -4.63 21.26 -2.76
N LYS A 191 -5.51 20.29 -3.07
CA LYS A 191 -5.29 18.88 -2.79
C LYS A 191 -4.26 18.29 -3.74
N THR A 192 -3.52 17.28 -3.28
CA THR A 192 -2.60 16.49 -4.11
C THR A 192 -3.20 15.12 -4.34
N LEU A 193 -3.15 14.63 -5.59
CA LEU A 193 -3.45 13.24 -5.93
C LEU A 193 -2.18 12.62 -6.55
N VAL A 194 -1.67 11.55 -5.94
CA VAL A 194 -0.42 10.92 -6.37
C VAL A 194 -0.55 9.40 -6.38
N GLY A 195 0.09 8.75 -7.36
CA GLY A 195 0.24 7.31 -7.38
C GLY A 195 1.46 6.86 -6.58
N SER A 196 1.35 5.71 -5.92
CA SER A 196 2.48 5.05 -5.26
C SER A 196 2.61 3.64 -5.81
N TYR A 197 3.71 3.36 -6.49
CA TYR A 197 4.00 2.04 -7.02
C TYR A 197 5.18 1.44 -6.28
N TYR A 198 4.98 0.23 -5.72
CA TYR A 198 6.02 -0.53 -5.03
C TYR A 198 6.79 0.26 -3.95
N GLY A 199 6.05 1.08 -3.19
CA GLY A 199 6.62 1.87 -2.09
C GLY A 199 7.30 3.17 -2.50
N SER A 200 7.18 3.59 -3.77
CA SER A 200 7.65 4.89 -4.30
C SER A 200 9.16 5.16 -4.12
N ALA A 201 9.98 4.13 -3.97
CA ALA A 201 11.44 4.22 -3.84
C ALA A 201 12.15 3.03 -4.47
N SER A 202 13.48 3.06 -4.52
CA SER A 202 14.26 1.91 -4.96
C SER A 202 14.02 0.69 -4.05
N PRO A 203 13.65 -0.48 -4.60
CA PRO A 203 13.47 -1.70 -3.81
C PRO A 203 14.69 -2.05 -2.96
N HIS A 204 15.89 -1.94 -3.50
CA HIS A 204 17.14 -2.27 -2.80
C HIS A 204 17.35 -1.40 -1.55
N GLU A 205 17.05 -0.10 -1.63
CA GLU A 205 17.14 0.81 -0.47
C GLU A 205 16.03 0.54 0.53
N THR A 206 14.83 0.26 0.04
CA THR A 206 13.66 0.03 0.88
C THR A 206 13.78 -1.29 1.63
N PHE A 207 14.20 -2.38 0.97
CA PHE A 207 14.34 -3.70 1.61
C PHE A 207 15.28 -3.67 2.81
N GLY A 208 16.43 -3.04 2.69
CA GLY A 208 17.37 -2.91 3.81
C GLY A 208 16.76 -2.21 5.02
N LYS A 209 16.02 -1.12 4.80
CA LYS A 209 15.31 -0.39 5.86
C LYS A 209 14.21 -1.25 6.50
N LEU A 210 13.43 -1.96 5.69
CA LEU A 210 12.33 -2.80 6.18
C LEU A 210 12.83 -3.99 6.99
N LEU A 211 13.92 -4.64 6.57
CA LEU A 211 14.58 -5.70 7.30
C LEU A 211 15.09 -5.20 8.66
N GLU A 212 15.64 -4.00 8.72
CA GLU A 212 16.07 -3.40 9.97
C GLU A 212 14.89 -3.06 10.89
N PHE A 213 13.79 -2.51 10.37
CA PHE A 213 12.59 -2.28 11.16
C PHE A 213 11.98 -3.58 11.70
N TYR A 214 12.03 -4.66 10.91
CA TYR A 214 11.62 -5.99 11.36
C TYR A 214 12.49 -6.50 12.50
N ARG A 215 13.82 -6.45 12.38
CA ARG A 215 14.76 -6.86 13.44
C ARG A 215 14.59 -6.08 14.73
N GLN A 216 14.29 -4.79 14.62
CA GLN A 216 14.01 -3.92 15.77
C GLN A 216 12.61 -4.13 16.37
N GLY A 217 11.78 -5.01 15.81
CA GLY A 217 10.40 -5.23 16.23
C GLY A 217 9.49 -4.02 16.01
N ARG A 218 9.87 -3.10 15.11
CA ARG A 218 9.10 -1.89 14.80
C ARG A 218 7.98 -2.14 13.79
N ILE A 219 8.09 -3.20 13.01
CA ILE A 219 7.03 -3.73 12.15
C ILE A 219 6.83 -5.21 12.46
N ASP A 220 5.58 -5.63 12.50
CA ASP A 220 5.19 -7.03 12.61
C ASP A 220 4.86 -7.56 11.20
N VAL A 221 5.65 -8.52 10.73
CA VAL A 221 5.45 -9.15 9.42
C VAL A 221 4.91 -10.57 9.57
N GLY A 222 5.26 -11.25 10.67
CA GLY A 222 4.86 -12.63 10.92
C GLY A 222 3.43 -12.78 11.44
N GLY A 223 2.82 -11.71 11.93
CA GLY A 223 1.47 -11.71 12.49
C GLY A 223 0.34 -11.41 11.47
N MET A 224 0.70 -11.27 10.19
CA MET A 224 -0.26 -10.93 9.11
C MET A 224 -0.92 -12.16 8.50
#